data_56ad185774f4c3b0bd7506830f84637d
#
_entry.id   56ad185774f4c3b0bd7506830f84637d
#
_cell.length_a   1.000
_cell.length_b   1.000
_cell.length_c   1.000
_cell.angle_alpha   90.00
_cell.angle_beta   90.00
_cell.angle_gamma   90.00
#
_symmetry.space_group_name_H-M   'P 1'
#
loop_
_entity.id
_entity.type
_entity.pdbx_description
1 polymer ?
#
loop_
_entity_poly.entity_id
_entity_poly.type
_entity_poly.pdbx_seq_one_letter_code
_entity_poly.pdbx_strand_id
1 'polypeptide(L)'
;MLLFGQGGTAVEVLADRAIALPPLNRVLARELVSRTRVAKLLAGYRDHPQVKLDAICDVLIAVSQMLADLPELAELDINPLWADHDGVIALDARLRVSRDTGAGAGAGAARFAITPYPAELAETVAWRGETIVLRPIRPEDESQHRAFLELLQPHDLRLRFFSARRELPRSELARLTQIDYAREMAFIAVRTLADGTAQTLGVVRAVIDPDNVDAEFAIIVRSDLKRQGLGHLLLSKMIDFLARRGTRRMIGDVLRENAAMRGLARSQGLVVNPAASDADALRFVLTLPGRLDATAAAATSPS
;
A
#
# COMPACT_ATOMS: atom_id res chain seq x y z
N MET A 1 -13.28 3.77 -16.03
CA MET A 1 -13.61 5.20 -15.86
C MET A 1 -14.62 5.31 -14.74
N LEU A 2 -14.40 6.24 -13.80
CA LEU A 2 -15.31 6.57 -12.71
C LEU A 2 -15.92 7.94 -12.94
N LEU A 3 -17.21 8.06 -12.68
CA LEU A 3 -17.96 9.29 -12.76
C LEU A 3 -18.59 9.59 -11.40
N PHE A 4 -18.48 10.82 -10.93
CA PHE A 4 -19.13 11.33 -9.74
C PHE A 4 -19.86 12.62 -10.06
N GLY A 5 -21.02 12.83 -9.47
CA GLY A 5 -21.81 14.06 -9.65
C GLY A 5 -23.08 14.07 -8.83
N GLN A 6 -23.91 15.08 -9.05
CA GLN A 6 -25.20 15.19 -8.41
C GLN A 6 -26.12 14.03 -8.86
N GLY A 7 -26.63 13.25 -7.92
CA GLY A 7 -27.55 12.15 -8.17
C GLY A 7 -29.02 12.61 -8.19
N GLY A 8 -29.92 11.64 -8.35
CA GLY A 8 -31.36 11.84 -8.35
C GLY A 8 -31.96 12.07 -9.74
N THR A 9 -33.22 12.45 -9.80
CA THR A 9 -34.02 12.57 -11.03
C THR A 9 -33.63 13.73 -11.96
N ALA A 10 -32.83 14.68 -11.46
CA ALA A 10 -32.41 15.86 -12.20
C ALA A 10 -31.02 15.76 -12.85
N VAL A 11 -30.39 14.57 -12.82
CA VAL A 11 -29.00 14.35 -13.28
C VAL A 11 -28.81 14.79 -14.75
N GLU A 12 -29.78 14.47 -15.61
CA GLU A 12 -29.69 14.79 -17.03
C GLU A 12 -29.75 16.31 -17.33
N VAL A 13 -30.47 17.06 -16.50
CA VAL A 13 -30.67 18.49 -16.67
C VAL A 13 -29.50 19.29 -16.11
N LEU A 14 -28.96 18.87 -14.99
CA LEU A 14 -27.91 19.63 -14.27
C LEU A 14 -26.50 19.37 -14.81
N ALA A 15 -26.29 18.19 -15.46
CA ALA A 15 -25.01 17.75 -16.04
C ALA A 15 -23.79 18.00 -15.12
N ASP A 16 -24.01 17.95 -13.79
CA ASP A 16 -22.96 18.16 -12.79
C ASP A 16 -22.22 16.85 -12.55
N ARG A 17 -21.12 16.68 -13.28
CA ARG A 17 -20.31 15.46 -13.22
C ARG A 17 -18.84 15.75 -13.40
N ALA A 18 -18.01 14.99 -12.70
CA ALA A 18 -16.58 14.92 -12.91
C ALA A 18 -16.15 13.46 -13.17
N ILE A 19 -15.08 13.30 -13.91
CA ILE A 19 -14.57 11.99 -14.35
C ILE A 19 -13.16 11.81 -13.82
N ALA A 20 -12.85 10.58 -13.40
CA ALA A 20 -11.51 10.14 -13.05
C ALA A 20 -11.22 8.74 -13.61
N LEU A 21 -9.95 8.42 -13.75
CA LEU A 21 -9.48 7.08 -14.09
C LEU A 21 -9.15 6.30 -12.81
N PRO A 22 -9.61 5.05 -12.71
CA PRO A 22 -9.17 4.18 -11.61
C PRO A 22 -7.69 3.80 -11.81
N PRO A 23 -6.98 3.44 -10.72
CA PRO A 23 -7.44 3.34 -9.36
C PRO A 23 -7.45 4.71 -8.64
N LEU A 24 -8.40 4.90 -7.71
CA LEU A 24 -8.45 6.09 -6.88
C LEU A 24 -7.81 5.84 -5.51
N ASN A 25 -7.10 6.82 -5.03
CA ASN A 25 -6.72 6.97 -3.62
C ASN A 25 -7.53 8.11 -2.98
N ARG A 26 -7.35 8.35 -1.68
CA ARG A 26 -8.07 9.39 -0.93
C ARG A 26 -7.92 10.79 -1.55
N VAL A 27 -6.73 11.12 -2.04
CA VAL A 27 -6.44 12.43 -2.65
C VAL A 27 -7.22 12.59 -3.95
N LEU A 28 -7.14 11.61 -4.83
CA LEU A 28 -7.85 11.60 -6.12
C LEU A 28 -9.37 11.56 -5.95
N ALA A 29 -9.88 10.81 -4.95
CA ALA A 29 -11.31 10.78 -4.66
C ALA A 29 -11.81 12.16 -4.18
N ARG A 30 -11.09 12.84 -3.28
CA ARG A 30 -11.42 14.20 -2.84
C ARG A 30 -11.36 15.20 -3.97
N GLU A 31 -10.33 15.11 -4.84
CA GLU A 31 -10.22 15.95 -6.02
C GLU A 31 -11.39 15.73 -6.98
N LEU A 32 -11.76 14.47 -7.26
CA LEU A 32 -12.91 14.15 -8.09
C LEU A 32 -14.19 14.81 -7.59
N VAL A 33 -14.48 14.68 -6.29
CA VAL A 33 -15.64 15.35 -5.67
C VAL A 33 -15.55 16.85 -5.80
N SER A 34 -14.39 17.46 -5.50
CA SER A 34 -14.21 18.92 -5.50
C SER A 34 -14.45 19.58 -6.87
N ARG A 35 -14.31 18.84 -7.96
CA ARG A 35 -14.53 19.31 -9.34
C ARG A 35 -16.02 19.40 -9.72
N THR A 36 -16.93 18.95 -8.86
CA THR A 36 -18.37 19.02 -9.08
C THR A 36 -19.00 20.23 -8.40
N ARG A 37 -20.16 20.65 -8.87
CA ARG A 37 -20.95 21.73 -8.23
C ARG A 37 -21.56 21.24 -6.92
N VAL A 38 -21.95 19.96 -6.85
CA VAL A 38 -22.52 19.34 -5.65
C VAL A 38 -21.55 19.38 -4.47
N ALA A 39 -20.24 19.49 -4.70
CA ALA A 39 -19.24 19.63 -3.63
C ALA A 39 -19.55 20.80 -2.69
N LYS A 40 -20.12 21.91 -3.22
CA LYS A 40 -20.52 23.06 -2.41
C LYS A 40 -21.68 22.76 -1.45
N LEU A 41 -22.61 21.92 -1.89
CA LEU A 41 -23.72 21.46 -1.05
C LEU A 41 -23.24 20.49 0.01
N LEU A 42 -22.31 19.58 -0.36
CA LEU A 42 -21.71 18.61 0.56
C LEU A 42 -20.87 19.28 1.66
N ALA A 43 -20.31 20.44 1.40
CA ALA A 43 -19.56 21.24 2.39
C ALA A 43 -20.45 21.92 3.43
N GLY A 44 -21.77 21.81 3.27
CA GLY A 44 -22.77 22.47 4.11
C GLY A 44 -23.24 23.82 3.50
N TYR A 45 -24.55 24.01 3.44
CA TYR A 45 -25.14 25.21 2.90
C TYR A 45 -26.45 25.54 3.65
N ARG A 46 -26.55 26.75 4.20
CA ARG A 46 -27.67 27.24 5.01
C ARG A 46 -28.01 26.25 6.15
N ASP A 47 -29.22 25.67 6.15
CA ASP A 47 -29.73 24.76 7.16
C ASP A 47 -29.30 23.29 6.94
N HIS A 48 -28.48 23.03 5.91
CA HIS A 48 -27.94 21.69 5.63
C HIS A 48 -26.55 21.57 6.21
N PRO A 49 -26.33 20.68 7.21
CA PRO A 49 -25.01 20.45 7.79
C PRO A 49 -24.05 19.83 6.77
N GLN A 50 -22.76 19.99 7.01
CA GLN A 50 -21.72 19.34 6.22
C GLN A 50 -21.87 17.83 6.28
N VAL A 51 -21.78 17.18 5.12
CA VAL A 51 -21.80 15.72 5.05
C VAL A 51 -20.43 15.10 5.42
N LYS A 52 -20.43 13.84 5.78
CA LYS A 52 -19.21 13.08 6.03
C LYS A 52 -18.48 12.77 4.71
N LEU A 53 -17.74 13.75 4.17
CA LEU A 53 -17.07 13.66 2.87
C LEU A 53 -16.15 12.43 2.75
N ASP A 54 -15.50 12.06 3.85
CA ASP A 54 -14.63 10.88 3.86
C ASP A 54 -15.38 9.58 3.56
N ALA A 55 -16.64 9.46 3.99
CA ALA A 55 -17.46 8.30 3.66
C ALA A 55 -17.80 8.23 2.16
N ILE A 56 -18.01 9.37 1.49
CA ILE A 56 -18.17 9.43 0.02
C ILE A 56 -16.87 8.99 -0.66
N CYS A 57 -15.73 9.47 -0.17
CA CYS A 57 -14.42 9.08 -0.71
C CYS A 57 -14.17 7.57 -0.55
N ASP A 58 -14.57 6.99 0.59
CA ASP A 58 -14.45 5.54 0.83
C ASP A 58 -15.24 4.73 -0.19
N VAL A 59 -16.47 5.16 -0.53
CA VAL A 59 -17.27 4.51 -1.57
C VAL A 59 -16.59 4.61 -2.94
N LEU A 60 -16.07 5.78 -3.30
CA LEU A 60 -15.37 5.97 -4.58
C LEU A 60 -14.12 5.09 -4.68
N ILE A 61 -13.35 4.97 -3.60
CA ILE A 61 -12.17 4.09 -3.53
C ILE A 61 -12.60 2.62 -3.62
N ALA A 62 -13.66 2.22 -2.90
CA ALA A 62 -14.17 0.85 -2.94
C ALA A 62 -14.66 0.46 -4.35
N VAL A 63 -15.42 1.35 -5.04
CA VAL A 63 -15.85 1.13 -6.43
C VAL A 63 -14.64 1.03 -7.36
N SER A 64 -13.65 1.90 -7.16
CA SER A 64 -12.39 1.84 -7.91
C SER A 64 -11.65 0.53 -7.73
N GLN A 65 -11.63 0.00 -6.50
CA GLN A 65 -11.02 -1.30 -6.19
C GLN A 65 -11.83 -2.46 -6.80
N MET A 66 -13.17 -2.42 -6.74
CA MET A 66 -14.02 -3.42 -7.39
C MET A 66 -13.73 -3.54 -8.89
N LEU A 67 -13.46 -2.42 -9.58
CA LEU A 67 -13.07 -2.46 -10.99
C LEU A 67 -11.72 -3.16 -11.22
N ALA A 68 -10.84 -3.16 -10.23
CA ALA A 68 -9.56 -3.86 -10.30
C ALA A 68 -9.71 -5.36 -10.00
N ASP A 69 -10.50 -5.70 -8.99
CA ASP A 69 -10.64 -7.05 -8.45
C ASP A 69 -11.62 -7.92 -9.28
N LEU A 70 -12.59 -7.28 -9.93
CA LEU A 70 -13.65 -7.94 -10.69
C LEU A 70 -13.55 -7.59 -12.19
N PRO A 71 -12.74 -8.32 -12.97
CA PRO A 71 -12.57 -8.06 -14.41
C PRO A 71 -13.88 -8.21 -15.21
N GLU A 72 -14.85 -8.98 -14.69
CA GLU A 72 -16.17 -9.18 -15.29
C GLU A 72 -17.10 -7.98 -15.09
N LEU A 73 -16.81 -7.09 -14.13
CA LEU A 73 -17.64 -5.91 -13.88
C LEU A 73 -17.52 -4.93 -15.05
N ALA A 74 -18.57 -4.88 -15.87
CA ALA A 74 -18.64 -4.03 -17.05
C ALA A 74 -19.16 -2.63 -16.70
N GLU A 75 -20.13 -2.54 -15.79
CA GLU A 75 -20.77 -1.30 -15.40
C GLU A 75 -21.30 -1.39 -13.97
N LEU A 76 -21.18 -0.31 -13.22
CA LEU A 76 -21.79 -0.12 -11.91
C LEU A 76 -22.35 1.29 -11.84
N ASP A 77 -23.62 1.42 -11.52
CA ASP A 77 -24.30 2.67 -11.26
C ASP A 77 -24.89 2.65 -9.85
N ILE A 78 -24.54 3.66 -9.03
CA ILE A 78 -25.08 3.87 -7.70
C ILE A 78 -25.83 5.21 -7.74
N ASN A 79 -27.14 5.18 -7.77
CA ASN A 79 -27.94 6.40 -7.93
C ASN A 79 -29.34 6.28 -7.31
N PRO A 80 -29.60 7.02 -6.21
CA PRO A 80 -28.66 7.92 -5.55
C PRO A 80 -27.79 7.26 -4.46
N LEU A 81 -26.61 7.83 -4.23
CA LEU A 81 -25.84 7.68 -3.00
C LEU A 81 -26.29 8.76 -2.03
N TRP A 82 -27.07 8.43 -1.01
CA TRP A 82 -27.47 9.34 0.04
C TRP A 82 -26.31 9.60 0.99
N ALA A 83 -26.06 10.86 1.31
CA ALA A 83 -24.98 11.25 2.19
C ALA A 83 -25.43 12.33 3.19
N ASP A 84 -25.05 12.18 4.46
CA ASP A 84 -25.29 13.14 5.53
C ASP A 84 -24.08 13.24 6.48
N HIS A 85 -24.25 13.82 7.67
CA HIS A 85 -23.21 13.99 8.67
C HIS A 85 -22.81 12.67 9.36
N ASP A 86 -23.67 11.65 9.33
CA ASP A 86 -23.41 10.35 9.95
C ASP A 86 -22.67 9.41 8.99
N GLY A 87 -22.96 9.50 7.68
CA GLY A 87 -22.34 8.62 6.70
C GLY A 87 -22.94 8.68 5.31
N VAL A 88 -22.90 7.53 4.64
CA VAL A 88 -23.46 7.34 3.31
C VAL A 88 -24.22 6.01 3.22
N ILE A 89 -25.24 5.98 2.38
CA ILE A 89 -26.00 4.77 2.02
C ILE A 89 -26.36 4.78 0.55
N ALA A 90 -26.09 3.68 -0.16
CA ALA A 90 -26.58 3.48 -1.51
C ALA A 90 -28.06 3.09 -1.47
N LEU A 91 -28.94 3.89 -2.08
CA LEU A 91 -30.37 3.61 -2.12
C LEU A 91 -30.76 2.73 -3.30
N ASP A 92 -30.06 2.88 -4.43
CA ASP A 92 -30.18 2.00 -5.60
C ASP A 92 -28.79 1.73 -6.18
N ALA A 93 -28.53 0.48 -6.56
CA ALA A 93 -27.30 0.09 -7.21
C ALA A 93 -27.61 -0.90 -8.33
N ARG A 94 -27.11 -0.60 -9.53
CA ARG A 94 -27.25 -1.45 -10.72
C ARG A 94 -25.88 -1.84 -11.21
N LEU A 95 -25.71 -3.11 -11.51
CA LEU A 95 -24.46 -3.62 -12.05
C LEU A 95 -24.72 -4.49 -13.28
N ARG A 96 -23.76 -4.43 -14.21
CA ARG A 96 -23.74 -5.28 -15.39
C ARG A 96 -22.44 -6.07 -15.40
N VAL A 97 -22.60 -7.38 -15.50
CA VAL A 97 -21.47 -8.32 -15.61
C VAL A 97 -21.33 -8.78 -17.04
N SER A 98 -20.13 -8.75 -17.61
CA SER A 98 -19.80 -9.29 -18.92
C SER A 98 -19.09 -10.63 -18.76
N ARG A 99 -19.50 -11.64 -19.53
CA ARG A 99 -18.78 -12.91 -19.64
C ARG A 99 -17.56 -12.81 -20.56
N ASP A 100 -17.53 -11.79 -21.42
CA ASP A 100 -16.41 -11.47 -22.31
C ASP A 100 -15.35 -10.68 -21.54
N THR A 101 -14.58 -11.36 -20.74
CA THR A 101 -13.37 -10.81 -20.09
C THR A 101 -12.26 -10.69 -21.11
N GLY A 102 -12.44 -9.93 -22.19
CA GLY A 102 -11.51 -9.80 -23.33
C GLY A 102 -10.08 -10.24 -23.03
N ALA A 103 -9.72 -11.40 -23.55
CA ALA A 103 -8.39 -11.98 -23.66
C ALA A 103 -7.49 -11.95 -22.39
N GLY A 104 -7.56 -12.98 -21.59
CA GLY A 104 -6.50 -13.40 -20.69
C GLY A 104 -6.77 -13.19 -19.20
N ALA A 105 -6.84 -14.29 -18.48
CA ALA A 105 -6.94 -14.40 -17.01
C ALA A 105 -5.74 -13.81 -16.24
N GLY A 106 -5.06 -12.81 -16.77
CA GLY A 106 -3.99 -12.03 -16.15
C GLY A 106 -4.20 -10.51 -16.25
N ALA A 107 -5.33 -10.08 -16.79
CA ALA A 107 -5.54 -8.68 -17.24
C ALA A 107 -6.08 -7.74 -16.13
N GLY A 108 -6.34 -8.19 -14.92
CA GLY A 108 -6.95 -7.34 -13.89
C GLY A 108 -6.19 -6.03 -13.65
N ALA A 109 -5.08 -6.09 -12.95
CA ALA A 109 -4.26 -4.91 -12.62
C ALA A 109 -3.50 -4.35 -13.85
N ALA A 110 -3.15 -5.18 -14.83
CA ALA A 110 -2.39 -4.78 -16.03
C ALA A 110 -3.15 -3.80 -16.96
N ARG A 111 -4.48 -3.71 -16.86
CA ARG A 111 -5.30 -2.74 -17.61
C ARG A 111 -5.27 -1.32 -17.06
N PHE A 112 -4.68 -1.12 -15.90
CA PHE A 112 -4.56 0.19 -15.26
C PHE A 112 -3.17 0.79 -15.49
N ALA A 113 -3.12 2.11 -15.73
CA ALA A 113 -1.85 2.84 -15.85
C ALA A 113 -1.09 2.93 -14.50
N ILE A 114 -1.81 2.80 -13.39
CA ILE A 114 -1.27 2.75 -12.02
C ILE A 114 -1.73 1.44 -11.40
N THR A 115 -0.84 0.70 -10.77
CA THR A 115 -1.19 -0.54 -10.08
C THR A 115 -2.11 -0.24 -8.88
N PRO A 116 -3.29 -0.86 -8.80
CA PRO A 116 -4.18 -0.72 -7.66
C PRO A 116 -3.53 -1.18 -6.35
N TYR A 117 -4.12 -0.77 -5.22
CA TYR A 117 -3.69 -1.26 -3.91
C TYR A 117 -3.81 -2.80 -3.83
N PRO A 118 -2.71 -3.53 -3.58
CA PRO A 118 -2.73 -4.99 -3.56
C PRO A 118 -3.23 -5.51 -2.21
N ALA A 119 -4.55 -5.46 -2.00
CA ALA A 119 -5.21 -5.81 -0.75
C ALA A 119 -5.00 -7.29 -0.37
N GLU A 120 -4.86 -8.17 -1.36
CA GLU A 120 -4.62 -9.60 -1.22
C GLU A 120 -3.28 -9.94 -0.55
N LEU A 121 -2.35 -8.99 -0.52
CA LEU A 121 -1.07 -9.14 0.17
C LEU A 121 -1.15 -8.89 1.68
N ALA A 122 -2.30 -8.44 2.19
CA ALA A 122 -2.50 -8.27 3.62
C ALA A 122 -2.65 -9.64 4.29
N GLU A 123 -1.98 -9.82 5.43
CA GLU A 123 -2.07 -11.03 6.24
C GLU A 123 -2.09 -10.70 7.72
N THR A 124 -2.77 -11.53 8.47
CA THR A 124 -2.83 -11.46 9.93
C THR A 124 -1.87 -12.49 10.51
N VAL A 125 -0.97 -12.04 11.37
CA VAL A 125 0.04 -12.90 11.99
C VAL A 125 0.03 -12.77 13.50
N ALA A 126 0.35 -13.86 14.19
CA ALA A 126 0.58 -13.83 15.62
C ALA A 126 2.01 -13.34 15.91
N TRP A 127 2.13 -12.36 16.82
CA TRP A 127 3.41 -11.87 17.25
C TRP A 127 3.37 -11.57 18.76
N ARG A 128 4.18 -12.28 19.55
CA ARG A 128 4.27 -12.14 21.01
C ARG A 128 2.96 -12.28 21.78
N GLY A 129 2.06 -13.15 21.30
CA GLY A 129 0.74 -13.34 21.90
C GLY A 129 -0.31 -12.30 21.48
N GLU A 130 0.08 -11.32 20.66
CA GLU A 130 -0.82 -10.36 20.04
C GLU A 130 -1.05 -10.70 18.57
N THR A 131 -2.14 -10.21 18.03
CA THR A 131 -2.44 -10.27 16.59
C THR A 131 -2.08 -8.96 15.93
N ILE A 132 -1.24 -9.01 14.89
CA ILE A 132 -0.87 -7.85 14.08
C ILE A 132 -1.17 -8.11 12.60
N VAL A 133 -1.34 -7.05 11.83
CA VAL A 133 -1.56 -7.13 10.39
C VAL A 133 -0.30 -6.67 9.66
N LEU A 134 0.22 -7.54 8.77
CA LEU A 134 1.25 -7.17 7.80
C LEU A 134 0.56 -6.84 6.47
N ARG A 135 0.63 -5.59 6.03
CA ARG A 135 -0.04 -5.16 4.79
C ARG A 135 0.77 -4.13 4.01
N PRO A 136 0.50 -3.96 2.72
CA PRO A 136 1.05 -2.84 1.97
C PRO A 136 0.68 -1.49 2.62
N ILE A 137 1.58 -0.53 2.54
CA ILE A 137 1.33 0.84 2.99
C ILE A 137 0.34 1.53 2.05
N ARG A 138 -0.48 2.45 2.60
CA ARG A 138 -1.46 3.24 1.86
C ARG A 138 -1.16 4.73 1.99
N PRO A 139 -1.64 5.59 1.07
CA PRO A 139 -1.57 7.03 1.25
C PRO A 139 -2.22 7.52 2.55
N GLU A 140 -3.31 6.86 2.98
CA GLU A 140 -4.05 7.17 4.21
C GLU A 140 -3.23 6.91 5.49
N ASP A 141 -2.16 6.14 5.40
CA ASP A 141 -1.26 5.87 6.53
C ASP A 141 -0.30 7.04 6.85
N GLU A 142 -0.35 8.17 6.12
CA GLU A 142 0.60 9.28 6.30
C GLU A 142 0.70 9.75 7.75
N SER A 143 -0.42 10.00 8.42
CA SER A 143 -0.45 10.45 9.81
C SER A 143 0.10 9.41 10.77
N GLN A 144 -0.31 8.14 10.58
CA GLN A 144 0.17 7.00 11.37
C GLN A 144 1.67 6.75 11.13
N HIS A 145 2.14 6.89 9.89
CA HIS A 145 3.55 6.71 9.55
C HIS A 145 4.43 7.82 10.12
N ARG A 146 3.92 9.05 10.17
CA ARG A 146 4.57 10.18 10.84
C ARG A 146 4.74 9.90 12.34
N ALA A 147 3.65 9.52 13.02
CA ALA A 147 3.70 9.16 14.43
C ALA A 147 4.68 8.01 14.71
N PHE A 148 4.77 7.02 13.82
CA PHE A 148 5.76 5.95 13.89
C PHE A 148 7.20 6.50 13.82
N LEU A 149 7.51 7.41 12.89
CA LEU A 149 8.85 7.98 12.74
C LEU A 149 9.25 8.84 13.94
N GLU A 150 8.31 9.55 14.56
CA GLU A 150 8.53 10.36 15.76
C GLU A 150 8.91 9.51 16.99
N LEU A 151 8.49 8.24 17.02
CA LEU A 151 8.84 7.28 18.09
C LEU A 151 10.21 6.62 17.90
N LEU A 152 10.90 6.89 16.79
CA LEU A 152 12.22 6.32 16.52
C LEU A 152 13.33 7.13 17.19
N GLN A 153 14.33 6.43 17.68
CA GLN A 153 15.52 7.08 18.22
C GLN A 153 16.38 7.68 17.07
N PRO A 154 17.06 8.80 17.30
CA PRO A 154 17.91 9.44 16.27
C PRO A 154 18.97 8.50 15.67
N HIS A 155 19.51 7.62 16.49
CA HIS A 155 20.46 6.60 16.04
C HIS A 155 19.83 5.65 15.00
N ASP A 156 18.57 5.24 15.20
CA ASP A 156 17.88 4.34 14.29
C ASP A 156 17.50 5.00 12.97
N LEU A 157 17.13 6.27 13.02
CA LEU A 157 16.91 7.08 11.82
C LEU A 157 18.21 7.21 11.01
N ARG A 158 19.34 7.47 11.69
CA ARG A 158 20.66 7.52 11.04
C ARG A 158 21.01 6.19 10.37
N LEU A 159 20.81 5.06 11.05
CA LEU A 159 21.08 3.73 10.49
C LEU A 159 20.19 3.41 9.28
N ARG A 160 18.97 4.00 9.20
CA ARG A 160 18.02 3.75 8.11
C ARG A 160 18.21 4.69 6.92
N PHE A 161 18.47 5.97 7.19
CA PHE A 161 18.52 7.01 6.15
C PHE A 161 19.94 7.47 5.82
N PHE A 162 20.96 6.88 6.46
CA PHE A 162 22.38 7.25 6.29
C PHE A 162 22.64 8.74 6.54
N SER A 163 21.73 9.42 7.24
CA SER A 163 21.83 10.85 7.55
C SER A 163 21.34 11.15 8.96
N ALA A 164 21.90 12.19 9.58
CA ALA A 164 21.56 12.62 10.93
C ALA A 164 20.26 13.47 11.01
N ARG A 165 19.39 13.41 10.01
CA ARG A 165 18.16 14.22 9.97
C ARG A 165 17.19 13.78 11.06
N ARG A 166 16.69 14.76 11.83
CA ARG A 166 15.69 14.52 12.89
C ARG A 166 14.25 14.62 12.38
N GLU A 167 14.02 15.34 11.29
CA GLU A 167 12.68 15.57 10.75
C GLU A 167 12.69 15.28 9.25
N LEU A 168 11.65 14.58 8.79
CA LEU A 168 11.38 14.38 7.37
C LEU A 168 10.43 15.48 6.89
N PRO A 169 10.75 16.21 5.82
CA PRO A 169 9.82 17.13 5.19
C PRO A 169 8.53 16.45 4.80
N ARG A 170 7.42 17.18 4.80
CA ARG A 170 6.09 16.62 4.44
C ARG A 170 6.09 15.96 3.06
N SER A 171 6.85 16.50 2.11
CA SER A 171 7.01 15.92 0.77
C SER A 171 7.71 14.55 0.78
N GLU A 172 8.71 14.37 1.64
CA GLU A 172 9.36 13.06 1.79
C GLU A 172 8.43 12.05 2.48
N LEU A 173 7.67 12.49 3.48
CA LEU A 173 6.69 11.64 4.15
C LEU A 173 5.59 11.17 3.18
N ALA A 174 5.08 12.07 2.34
CA ALA A 174 4.13 11.71 1.29
C ALA A 174 4.71 10.66 0.32
N ARG A 175 5.97 10.80 -0.10
CA ARG A 175 6.65 9.81 -0.94
C ARG A 175 6.81 8.45 -0.27
N LEU A 176 6.89 8.40 1.06
CA LEU A 176 6.97 7.13 1.79
C LEU A 176 5.63 6.39 1.86
N THR A 177 4.51 7.05 1.65
CA THR A 177 3.16 6.45 1.73
C THR A 177 2.46 6.37 0.39
N GLN A 178 2.75 7.28 -0.55
CA GLN A 178 2.15 7.32 -1.89
C GLN A 178 3.11 6.67 -2.89
N ILE A 179 3.14 5.34 -2.90
CA ILE A 179 4.07 4.55 -3.71
C ILE A 179 3.41 4.00 -4.98
N ASP A 180 4.21 3.77 -6.00
CA ASP A 180 3.81 3.01 -7.18
C ASP A 180 4.05 1.50 -6.93
N TYR A 181 2.98 0.75 -6.63
CA TYR A 181 3.07 -0.68 -6.33
C TYR A 181 3.64 -1.53 -7.49
N ALA A 182 3.75 -0.97 -8.69
CA ALA A 182 4.42 -1.62 -9.81
C ALA A 182 5.95 -1.62 -9.67
N ARG A 183 6.51 -0.61 -8.99
CA ARG A 183 7.97 -0.39 -8.90
C ARG A 183 8.48 -0.38 -7.47
N GLU A 184 7.59 -0.22 -6.52
CA GLU A 184 7.93 -0.11 -5.12
C GLU A 184 6.92 -0.87 -4.27
N MET A 185 7.40 -1.59 -3.27
CA MET A 185 6.58 -2.23 -2.26
C MET A 185 7.03 -1.81 -0.87
N ALA A 186 6.08 -1.47 -0.01
CA ALA A 186 6.34 -1.26 1.40
C ALA A 186 5.31 -2.01 2.23
N PHE A 187 5.75 -2.98 3.02
CA PHE A 187 4.90 -3.65 4.01
C PHE A 187 5.08 -3.00 5.37
N ILE A 188 3.97 -2.67 6.01
CA ILE A 188 3.93 -2.18 7.39
C ILE A 188 3.33 -3.25 8.30
N ALA A 189 3.88 -3.32 9.51
CA ALA A 189 3.28 -4.10 10.60
C ALA A 189 2.38 -3.17 11.42
N VAL A 190 1.11 -3.50 11.52
CA VAL A 190 0.10 -2.66 12.18
C VAL A 190 -0.54 -3.41 13.32
N ARG A 191 -0.62 -2.76 14.49
CA ARG A 191 -1.38 -3.19 15.64
C ARG A 191 -2.59 -2.28 15.82
N THR A 192 -3.75 -2.87 16.09
CA THR A 192 -4.94 -2.11 16.48
C THR A 192 -4.98 -2.04 18.00
N LEU A 193 -5.05 -0.82 18.54
CA LEU A 193 -5.17 -0.57 19.99
C LEU A 193 -6.62 -0.77 20.45
N ALA A 194 -6.84 -0.80 21.77
CA ALA A 194 -8.16 -1.02 22.36
C ALA A 194 -9.19 0.05 21.99
N ASP A 195 -8.73 1.26 21.67
CA ASP A 195 -9.56 2.38 21.20
C ASP A 195 -9.84 2.34 19.70
N GLY A 196 -9.43 1.28 18.99
CA GLY A 196 -9.55 1.14 17.55
C GLY A 196 -8.47 1.86 16.73
N THR A 197 -7.57 2.60 17.38
CA THR A 197 -6.48 3.32 16.69
C THR A 197 -5.46 2.34 16.13
N ALA A 198 -5.06 2.52 14.89
CA ALA A 198 -4.01 1.73 14.26
C ALA A 198 -2.63 2.33 14.54
N GLN A 199 -1.67 1.48 14.89
CA GLN A 199 -0.29 1.87 15.20
C GLN A 199 0.70 1.09 14.35
N THR A 200 1.59 1.78 13.62
CA THR A 200 2.70 1.16 12.89
C THR A 200 3.81 0.75 13.86
N LEU A 201 4.25 -0.50 13.75
CA LEU A 201 5.31 -1.08 14.58
C LEU A 201 6.64 -1.18 13.82
N GLY A 202 6.59 -1.27 12.52
CA GLY A 202 7.76 -1.38 11.65
C GLY A 202 7.36 -1.33 10.17
N VAL A 203 8.34 -1.12 9.32
CA VAL A 203 8.17 -1.09 7.86
C VAL A 203 9.38 -1.69 7.18
N VAL A 204 9.13 -2.52 6.17
CA VAL A 204 10.11 -2.96 5.17
C VAL A 204 9.69 -2.42 3.82
N ARG A 205 10.64 -1.93 3.05
CA ARG A 205 10.44 -1.35 1.72
C ARG A 205 11.40 -1.97 0.73
N ALA A 206 10.96 -2.13 -0.51
CA ALA A 206 11.83 -2.49 -1.62
C ALA A 206 11.50 -1.61 -2.84
N VAL A 207 12.51 -1.07 -3.47
CA VAL A 207 12.42 -0.36 -4.76
C VAL A 207 13.00 -1.29 -5.81
N ILE A 208 12.19 -1.59 -6.83
CA ILE A 208 12.48 -2.60 -7.85
C ILE A 208 12.95 -1.86 -9.10
N ASP A 209 14.04 -2.32 -9.69
CA ASP A 209 14.53 -1.75 -10.95
C ASP A 209 13.55 -2.02 -12.12
N PRO A 210 13.62 -1.24 -13.21
CA PRO A 210 12.70 -1.41 -14.33
C PRO A 210 12.75 -2.80 -14.97
N ASP A 211 13.88 -3.48 -14.92
CA ASP A 211 14.11 -4.79 -15.53
C ASP A 211 13.75 -5.96 -14.60
N ASN A 212 13.27 -5.64 -13.37
CA ASN A 212 12.93 -6.61 -12.32
C ASN A 212 14.08 -7.57 -11.98
N VAL A 213 15.33 -7.08 -12.08
CA VAL A 213 16.54 -7.82 -11.74
C VAL A 213 16.91 -7.59 -10.28
N ASP A 214 17.00 -6.33 -9.87
CA ASP A 214 17.40 -5.95 -8.52
C ASP A 214 16.26 -5.22 -7.79
N ALA A 215 16.06 -5.57 -6.53
CA ALA A 215 15.20 -4.84 -5.61
C ALA A 215 16.03 -4.37 -4.42
N GLU A 216 16.19 -3.04 -4.27
CA GLU A 216 16.88 -2.45 -3.14
C GLU A 216 15.94 -2.35 -1.95
N PHE A 217 16.29 -3.02 -0.85
CA PHE A 217 15.46 -3.03 0.35
C PHE A 217 16.00 -2.13 1.46
N ALA A 218 15.07 -1.72 2.31
CA ALA A 218 15.37 -1.08 3.57
C ALA A 218 14.30 -1.43 4.61
N ILE A 219 14.70 -1.58 5.87
CA ILE A 219 13.80 -1.96 6.96
C ILE A 219 14.08 -1.10 8.19
N ILE A 220 13.01 -0.78 8.92
CA ILE A 220 13.10 -0.16 10.23
C ILE A 220 11.96 -0.65 11.11
N VAL A 221 12.28 -0.92 12.37
CA VAL A 221 11.33 -1.34 13.42
C VAL A 221 11.40 -0.33 14.54
N ARG A 222 10.27 -0.05 15.16
CA ARG A 222 10.17 0.85 16.31
C ARG A 222 11.23 0.49 17.36
N SER A 223 11.91 1.51 17.91
CA SER A 223 13.13 1.34 18.69
C SER A 223 12.96 0.44 19.91
N ASP A 224 11.79 0.51 20.58
CA ASP A 224 11.42 -0.30 21.74
C ASP A 224 11.00 -1.74 21.41
N LEU A 225 10.77 -2.06 20.13
CA LEU A 225 10.32 -3.37 19.64
C LEU A 225 11.41 -4.19 18.94
N LYS A 226 12.65 -3.72 19.01
CA LYS A 226 13.80 -4.42 18.41
C LYS A 226 14.08 -5.76 19.11
N ARG A 227 14.73 -6.67 18.36
CA ARG A 227 15.12 -8.02 18.83
C ARG A 227 13.94 -8.90 19.30
N GLN A 228 12.74 -8.60 18.80
CA GLN A 228 11.51 -9.31 19.18
C GLN A 228 10.90 -10.08 17.98
N GLY A 229 11.68 -10.34 16.93
CA GLY A 229 11.26 -11.11 15.77
C GLY A 229 10.53 -10.31 14.69
N LEU A 230 10.08 -9.06 14.96
CA LEU A 230 9.29 -8.29 13.99
C LEU A 230 10.04 -7.98 12.69
N GLY A 231 11.34 -7.68 12.79
CA GLY A 231 12.19 -7.47 11.61
C GLY A 231 12.30 -8.71 10.74
N HIS A 232 12.33 -9.90 11.35
CA HIS A 232 12.35 -11.17 10.64
C HIS A 232 11.05 -11.39 9.86
N LEU A 233 9.88 -11.20 10.49
CA LEU A 233 8.57 -11.32 9.85
C LEU A 233 8.43 -10.38 8.64
N LEU A 234 8.78 -9.11 8.81
CA LEU A 234 8.72 -8.12 7.75
C LEU A 234 9.65 -8.45 6.58
N LEU A 235 10.90 -8.85 6.88
CA LEU A 235 11.87 -9.15 5.83
C LEU A 235 11.52 -10.43 5.09
N SER A 236 11.05 -11.48 5.78
CA SER A 236 10.54 -12.71 5.15
C SER A 236 9.39 -12.39 4.20
N LYS A 237 8.41 -11.59 4.63
CA LYS A 237 7.29 -11.19 3.78
C LYS A 237 7.75 -10.47 2.50
N MET A 238 8.75 -9.60 2.60
CA MET A 238 9.31 -8.92 1.44
C MET A 238 10.03 -9.88 0.51
N ILE A 239 10.81 -10.82 1.05
CA ILE A 239 11.51 -11.87 0.27
C ILE A 239 10.49 -12.71 -0.50
N ASP A 240 9.41 -13.16 0.16
CA ASP A 240 8.35 -13.95 -0.46
C ASP A 240 7.63 -13.18 -1.58
N PHE A 241 7.35 -11.90 -1.35
CA PHE A 241 6.76 -11.02 -2.36
C PHE A 241 7.65 -10.89 -3.60
N LEU A 242 8.93 -10.57 -3.41
CA LEU A 242 9.89 -10.41 -4.51
C LEU A 242 10.10 -11.72 -5.28
N ALA A 243 10.18 -12.85 -4.58
CA ALA A 243 10.30 -14.18 -5.20
C ALA A 243 9.08 -14.51 -6.08
N ARG A 244 7.84 -14.30 -5.57
CA ARG A 244 6.59 -14.50 -6.35
C ARG A 244 6.50 -13.57 -7.55
N ARG A 245 7.04 -12.35 -7.44
CA ARG A 245 7.12 -11.39 -8.53
C ARG A 245 8.12 -11.80 -9.62
N GLY A 246 9.06 -12.70 -9.30
CA GLY A 246 10.12 -13.13 -10.20
C GLY A 246 11.30 -12.17 -10.24
N THR A 247 11.46 -11.33 -9.22
CA THR A 247 12.67 -10.51 -9.03
C THR A 247 13.87 -11.44 -8.81
N ARG A 248 15.00 -11.14 -9.43
CA ARG A 248 16.16 -12.06 -9.37
C ARG A 248 16.99 -11.90 -8.12
N ARG A 249 17.17 -10.68 -7.63
CA ARG A 249 17.99 -10.40 -6.46
C ARG A 249 17.35 -9.34 -5.58
N MET A 250 17.48 -9.54 -4.27
CA MET A 250 17.21 -8.51 -3.28
C MET A 250 18.54 -7.99 -2.76
N ILE A 251 18.75 -6.69 -2.81
CA ILE A 251 20.02 -6.03 -2.43
C ILE A 251 19.78 -4.97 -1.37
N GLY A 252 20.77 -4.66 -0.56
CA GLY A 252 20.67 -3.57 0.42
C GLY A 252 22.00 -3.21 1.03
N ASP A 253 22.19 -1.93 1.30
CA ASP A 253 23.39 -1.41 1.98
C ASP A 253 23.12 -1.32 3.48
N VAL A 254 24.08 -1.83 4.25
CA VAL A 254 24.01 -1.86 5.71
C VAL A 254 25.29 -1.27 6.28
N LEU A 255 25.16 -0.22 7.08
CA LEU A 255 26.33 0.39 7.76
C LEU A 255 27.09 -0.68 8.56
N ARG A 256 28.41 -0.65 8.50
CA ARG A 256 29.28 -1.62 9.18
C ARG A 256 29.04 -1.67 10.67
N GLU A 257 28.68 -0.54 11.28
CA GLU A 257 28.32 -0.43 12.71
C GLU A 257 26.96 -1.07 13.05
N ASN A 258 26.06 -1.28 12.06
CA ASN A 258 24.74 -1.84 12.30
C ASN A 258 24.78 -3.37 12.47
N ALA A 259 25.31 -3.83 13.59
CA ALA A 259 25.45 -5.27 13.88
C ALA A 259 24.10 -5.99 13.89
N ALA A 260 23.01 -5.34 14.35
CA ALA A 260 21.68 -5.92 14.41
C ALA A 260 21.13 -6.20 12.99
N MET A 261 21.27 -5.24 12.07
CA MET A 261 20.80 -5.42 10.69
C MET A 261 21.65 -6.44 9.93
N ARG A 262 22.96 -6.47 10.17
CA ARG A 262 23.85 -7.50 9.59
C ARG A 262 23.47 -8.89 10.06
N GLY A 263 23.11 -9.05 11.33
CA GLY A 263 22.63 -10.32 11.90
C GLY A 263 21.30 -10.75 11.26
N LEU A 264 20.35 -9.82 11.14
CA LEU A 264 19.06 -10.05 10.50
C LEU A 264 19.24 -10.45 9.01
N ALA A 265 20.03 -9.72 8.25
CA ALA A 265 20.29 -10.02 6.85
C ALA A 265 20.85 -11.46 6.68
N ARG A 266 21.84 -11.83 7.48
CA ARG A 266 22.42 -13.19 7.43
C ARG A 266 21.41 -14.27 7.82
N SER A 267 20.57 -14.03 8.83
CA SER A 267 19.54 -15.00 9.23
C SER A 267 18.48 -15.24 8.16
N GLN A 268 18.33 -14.30 7.21
CA GLN A 268 17.45 -14.39 6.05
C GLN A 268 18.19 -14.91 4.78
N GLY A 269 19.44 -15.35 4.91
CA GLY A 269 20.20 -15.90 3.79
C GLY A 269 20.89 -14.86 2.90
N LEU A 270 20.86 -13.56 3.26
CA LEU A 270 21.60 -12.56 2.51
C LEU A 270 23.11 -12.70 2.78
N VAL A 271 23.90 -12.63 1.73
CA VAL A 271 25.37 -12.68 1.78
C VAL A 271 25.97 -11.34 1.44
N VAL A 272 27.15 -11.06 1.99
CA VAL A 272 27.90 -9.83 1.68
C VAL A 272 28.52 -9.97 0.29
N ASN A 273 28.36 -8.95 -0.55
CA ASN A 273 29.11 -8.79 -1.79
C ASN A 273 30.29 -7.82 -1.55
N PRO A 274 31.52 -8.32 -1.38
CA PRO A 274 32.65 -7.46 -1.05
C PRO A 274 33.00 -6.48 -2.16
N ALA A 275 32.79 -6.88 -3.43
CA ALA A 275 33.15 -6.03 -4.59
C ALA A 275 32.24 -4.80 -4.73
N ALA A 276 31.02 -4.86 -4.17
CA ALA A 276 30.05 -3.76 -4.18
C ALA A 276 29.92 -3.06 -2.82
N SER A 277 30.77 -3.40 -1.84
CA SER A 277 30.80 -2.78 -0.51
C SER A 277 31.83 -1.64 -0.49
N ASP A 278 31.59 -0.63 0.34
CA ASP A 278 32.51 0.50 0.53
C ASP A 278 33.10 0.55 1.95
N ALA A 279 33.77 1.67 2.31
CA ALA A 279 34.36 1.85 3.61
C ALA A 279 33.35 1.89 4.76
N ASP A 280 32.17 2.45 4.53
CA ASP A 280 31.15 2.71 5.54
C ASP A 280 30.04 1.68 5.56
N ALA A 281 29.71 1.07 4.41
CA ALA A 281 28.60 0.15 4.24
C ALA A 281 29.01 -1.19 3.60
N LEU A 282 28.26 -2.23 3.96
CA LEU A 282 28.33 -3.55 3.34
C LEU A 282 27.13 -3.75 2.43
N ARG A 283 27.36 -4.10 1.17
CA ARG A 283 26.31 -4.53 0.24
C ARG A 283 25.93 -5.98 0.52
N PHE A 284 24.69 -6.19 0.97
CA PHE A 284 24.07 -7.51 1.12
C PHE A 284 23.28 -7.85 -0.12
N VAL A 285 23.31 -9.13 -0.52
CA VAL A 285 22.62 -9.66 -1.70
C VAL A 285 21.96 -10.99 -1.33
N LEU A 286 20.73 -11.17 -1.77
CA LEU A 286 20.01 -12.45 -1.77
C LEU A 286 19.59 -12.76 -3.21
N THR A 287 20.05 -13.88 -3.76
CA THR A 287 19.50 -14.42 -5.02
C THR A 287 18.17 -15.10 -4.71
N LEU A 288 17.11 -14.66 -5.39
CA LEU A 288 15.78 -15.19 -5.21
C LEU A 288 15.52 -16.33 -6.21
N PRO A 289 14.74 -17.36 -5.84
CA PRO A 289 14.36 -18.42 -6.76
C PRO A 289 13.54 -17.83 -7.92
N GLY A 290 13.92 -18.13 -9.14
CA GLY A 290 13.16 -17.71 -10.33
C GLY A 290 11.76 -18.33 -10.36
N ARG A 291 10.82 -17.68 -11.06
CA ARG A 291 9.42 -18.14 -11.17
C ARG A 291 9.27 -19.59 -11.68
N LEU A 292 10.28 -20.14 -12.37
CA LEU A 292 10.32 -21.51 -12.87
C LEU A 292 10.71 -22.54 -11.78
N ASP A 293 11.50 -22.11 -10.78
CA ASP A 293 11.99 -23.01 -9.72
C ASP A 293 10.93 -23.23 -8.61
N ALA A 294 10.01 -22.27 -8.41
CA ALA A 294 8.95 -22.36 -7.42
C ALA A 294 7.88 -23.42 -7.79
N THR A 295 7.67 -23.68 -9.08
CA THR A 295 6.72 -24.70 -9.55
C THR A 295 7.27 -26.12 -9.39
N ALA A 296 8.60 -26.29 -9.44
CA ALA A 296 9.26 -27.57 -9.25
C ALA A 296 9.32 -28.00 -7.78
N ALA A 297 9.45 -27.05 -6.85
CA ALA A 297 9.50 -27.33 -5.42
C ALA A 297 8.14 -27.76 -4.83
N ALA A 298 7.02 -27.30 -5.41
CA ALA A 298 5.68 -27.70 -4.99
C ALA A 298 5.29 -29.11 -5.46
N ALA A 299 5.99 -29.66 -6.47
CA ALA A 299 5.71 -30.97 -7.04
C ALA A 299 6.47 -32.13 -6.34
N THR A 300 7.38 -31.82 -5.41
CA THR A 300 8.24 -32.82 -4.75
C THR A 300 7.93 -33.04 -3.28
N SER A 301 6.78 -32.68 -2.75
CA SER A 301 6.33 -33.09 -1.42
C SER A 301 5.70 -34.49 -1.52
N PRO A 302 6.32 -35.54 -0.97
CA PRO A 302 5.74 -36.87 -0.96
C PRO A 302 4.58 -36.94 0.02
N SER A 303 3.53 -37.64 -0.41
CA SER A 303 2.31 -37.99 0.34
C SER A 303 2.60 -38.73 1.63
#